data_254e189e29b317d493479636e8e5e09b
#
_entry.id   254e189e29b317d493479636e8e5e09b
#
_cell.length_a   1.000
_cell.length_b   1.000
_cell.length_c   1.000
_cell.angle_alpha   90.00
_cell.angle_beta   90.00
_cell.angle_gamma   90.00
#
_symmetry.space_group_name_H-M   'P 1'
#
loop_
_entity.id
_entity.type
_entity.pdbx_description
1 polymer ?
#
loop_
_entity_poly.entity_id
_entity_poly.type
_entity_poly.pdbx_seq_one_letter_code
_entity_poly.pdbx_strand_id
1 'polypeptide(L)'
;MSDAILIVGCGSIGERHLRCFRRTGRAEVAACDANAALLQRVAQQYNVTSFGDFNAALAARRYDGIVIATPAHTHVDLALAALRHGAAVFIEKPLSTSLAKVNELCDAAAKSGRFTAVAYVYHLMPWVLGAREFLRSGELGRPLHVSVATGQHFPTFRPAYREIYYARHESGGGAIQDALTHIANAVEWLIGPTTRLFCDAAHQALEGVTVEDTVSVAARNGGVLVNYALNQFQAPSEMTLQIHCEGGSVRVEGHEQRWSVFRRDASAWEHHKAAPLERDELFIAQANAFLDGMHGEPTPLATLGEAAQTLKFNLAALESARSGKVVEIA
;
A
#
# COMPACT_ATOMS: atom_id res chain seq x y z
N MET A 1 -6.71 27.34 -8.11
CA MET A 1 -6.94 26.60 -9.38
C MET A 1 -6.96 25.13 -9.05
N SER A 2 -7.77 24.32 -9.72
CA SER A 2 -7.81 22.86 -9.51
C SER A 2 -6.63 22.21 -10.23
N ASP A 3 -6.00 21.21 -9.60
CA ASP A 3 -4.94 20.44 -10.21
C ASP A 3 -5.49 19.50 -11.29
N ALA A 4 -4.79 19.37 -12.42
CA ALA A 4 -5.15 18.46 -13.50
C ALA A 4 -4.59 17.06 -13.21
N ILE A 5 -5.48 16.11 -12.92
CA ILE A 5 -5.11 14.75 -12.53
C ILE A 5 -5.56 13.73 -13.58
N LEU A 6 -4.65 12.86 -14.03
CA LEU A 6 -4.97 11.71 -14.90
C LEU A 6 -4.98 10.44 -14.07
N ILE A 7 -6.08 9.69 -14.12
CA ILE A 7 -6.17 8.34 -13.55
C ILE A 7 -5.92 7.32 -14.67
N VAL A 8 -4.87 6.52 -14.53
CA VAL A 8 -4.47 5.48 -15.49
C VAL A 8 -4.82 4.12 -14.91
N GLY A 9 -5.71 3.39 -15.58
CA GLY A 9 -6.38 2.21 -15.08
C GLY A 9 -7.73 2.56 -14.45
N CYS A 10 -8.83 2.08 -15.04
CA CYS A 10 -10.21 2.35 -14.61
C CYS A 10 -10.86 1.13 -13.92
N GLY A 11 -10.07 0.17 -13.47
CA GLY A 11 -10.54 -0.94 -12.65
C GLY A 11 -11.09 -0.48 -11.30
N SER A 12 -11.50 -1.41 -10.45
CA SER A 12 -12.14 -1.12 -9.15
C SER A 12 -11.38 -0.09 -8.32
N ILE A 13 -10.03 -0.18 -8.27
CA ILE A 13 -9.21 0.75 -7.48
C ILE A 13 -9.01 2.09 -8.20
N GLY A 14 -8.81 2.08 -9.53
CA GLY A 14 -8.68 3.32 -10.30
C GLY A 14 -9.97 4.13 -10.32
N GLU A 15 -11.14 3.48 -10.47
CA GLU A 15 -12.43 4.13 -10.30
C GLU A 15 -12.61 4.72 -8.90
N ARG A 16 -12.10 4.03 -7.85
CA ARG A 16 -12.09 4.57 -6.48
C ARG A 16 -11.23 5.83 -6.39
N HIS A 17 -10.01 5.81 -6.93
CA HIS A 17 -9.17 7.02 -6.97
C HIS A 17 -9.86 8.15 -7.71
N LEU A 18 -10.44 7.88 -8.89
CA LEU A 18 -11.15 8.90 -9.67
C LEU A 18 -12.21 9.63 -8.85
N ARG A 19 -13.12 8.87 -8.21
CA ARG A 19 -14.20 9.50 -7.41
C ARG A 19 -13.65 10.17 -6.14
N CYS A 20 -12.58 9.64 -5.51
CA CYS A 20 -11.99 10.24 -4.32
C CYS A 20 -11.27 11.55 -4.65
N PHE A 21 -10.46 11.61 -5.72
CA PHE A 21 -9.86 12.86 -6.17
C PHE A 21 -10.92 13.92 -6.51
N ARG A 22 -12.01 13.55 -7.20
CA ARG A 22 -13.13 14.47 -7.44
C ARG A 22 -13.78 14.97 -6.14
N ARG A 23 -13.95 14.11 -5.15
CA ARG A 23 -14.55 14.47 -3.85
C ARG A 23 -13.67 15.41 -3.03
N THR A 24 -12.39 15.57 -3.34
CA THR A 24 -11.54 16.59 -2.70
C THR A 24 -11.98 18.01 -3.06
N GLY A 25 -12.68 18.21 -4.19
CA GLY A 25 -13.00 19.54 -4.73
C GLY A 25 -11.77 20.31 -5.26
N ARG A 26 -10.57 19.70 -5.25
CA ARG A 26 -9.29 20.33 -5.59
C ARG A 26 -8.73 19.88 -6.94
N ALA A 27 -9.30 18.84 -7.55
CA ALA A 27 -8.78 18.21 -8.76
C ALA A 27 -9.80 18.18 -9.91
N GLU A 28 -9.34 18.51 -11.10
CA GLU A 28 -9.99 18.19 -12.38
C GLU A 28 -9.44 16.84 -12.86
N VAL A 29 -10.32 15.83 -13.00
CA VAL A 29 -9.87 14.45 -13.24
C VAL A 29 -10.21 14.01 -14.66
N ALA A 30 -9.24 13.37 -15.33
CA ALA A 30 -9.41 12.63 -16.58
C ALA A 30 -9.12 11.13 -16.35
N ALA A 31 -9.65 10.28 -17.21
CA ALA A 31 -9.52 8.83 -17.14
C ALA A 31 -8.75 8.27 -18.34
N CYS A 32 -7.94 7.25 -18.13
CA CYS A 32 -7.26 6.51 -19.18
C CYS A 32 -7.32 5.01 -18.92
N ASP A 33 -7.79 4.22 -19.89
CA ASP A 33 -7.78 2.74 -19.82
C ASP A 33 -7.79 2.14 -21.21
N ALA A 34 -7.02 1.07 -21.43
CA ALA A 34 -6.99 0.34 -22.70
C ALA A 34 -8.28 -0.47 -22.95
N ASN A 35 -9.04 -0.79 -21.90
CA ASN A 35 -10.33 -1.46 -22.02
C ASN A 35 -11.42 -0.43 -22.35
N ALA A 36 -11.81 -0.37 -23.62
CA ALA A 36 -12.75 0.61 -24.14
C ALA A 36 -14.13 0.56 -23.44
N ALA A 37 -14.65 -0.63 -23.13
CA ALA A 37 -15.96 -0.77 -22.49
C ALA A 37 -15.93 -0.25 -21.03
N LEU A 38 -14.87 -0.57 -20.30
CA LEU A 38 -14.66 -0.10 -18.94
C LEU A 38 -14.46 1.42 -18.92
N LEU A 39 -13.63 1.94 -19.81
CA LEU A 39 -13.38 3.37 -19.95
C LEU A 39 -14.65 4.15 -20.27
N GLN A 40 -15.45 3.67 -21.23
CA GLN A 40 -16.71 4.30 -21.60
C GLN A 40 -17.69 4.36 -20.43
N ARG A 41 -17.82 3.27 -19.67
CA ARG A 41 -18.67 3.22 -18.46
C ARG A 41 -18.24 4.27 -17.43
N VAL A 42 -16.95 4.31 -17.12
CA VAL A 42 -16.40 5.24 -16.12
C VAL A 42 -16.53 6.69 -16.61
N ALA A 43 -16.18 6.97 -17.87
CA ALA A 43 -16.28 8.31 -18.45
C ALA A 43 -17.70 8.85 -18.42
N GLN A 44 -18.69 8.02 -18.77
CA GLN A 44 -20.12 8.40 -18.73
C GLN A 44 -20.62 8.60 -17.29
N GLN A 45 -20.31 7.64 -16.40
CA GLN A 45 -20.75 7.68 -14.99
C GLN A 45 -20.26 8.94 -14.25
N TYR A 46 -19.05 9.34 -14.51
CA TYR A 46 -18.41 10.45 -13.81
C TYR A 46 -18.36 11.75 -14.64
N ASN A 47 -18.78 11.73 -15.89
CA ASN A 47 -18.71 12.85 -16.84
C ASN A 47 -17.30 13.46 -16.89
N VAL A 48 -16.31 12.62 -17.25
CA VAL A 48 -14.89 13.01 -17.33
C VAL A 48 -14.33 12.78 -18.73
N THR A 49 -13.34 13.59 -19.12
CA THR A 49 -12.55 13.36 -20.33
C THR A 49 -11.82 12.01 -20.22
N SER A 50 -11.78 11.27 -21.32
CA SER A 50 -11.22 9.91 -21.31
C SER A 50 -10.37 9.61 -22.53
N PHE A 51 -9.36 8.73 -22.34
CA PHE A 51 -8.37 8.36 -23.35
C PHE A 51 -8.17 6.84 -23.33
N GLY A 52 -8.20 6.22 -24.52
CA GLY A 52 -7.94 4.78 -24.68
C GLY A 52 -6.45 4.42 -24.70
N ASP A 53 -5.57 5.41 -24.77
CA ASP A 53 -4.12 5.24 -24.80
C ASP A 53 -3.42 6.28 -23.94
N PHE A 54 -2.39 5.85 -23.20
CA PHE A 54 -1.68 6.71 -22.26
C PHE A 54 -0.87 7.80 -22.95
N ASN A 55 -0.20 7.48 -24.07
CA ASN A 55 0.58 8.47 -24.80
C ASN A 55 -0.33 9.51 -25.45
N ALA A 56 -1.50 9.10 -25.95
CA ALA A 56 -2.52 10.01 -26.44
C ALA A 56 -3.02 10.96 -25.35
N ALA A 57 -3.22 10.47 -24.11
CA ALA A 57 -3.56 11.31 -22.98
C ALA A 57 -2.48 12.35 -22.66
N LEU A 58 -1.20 11.94 -22.64
CA LEU A 58 -0.07 12.82 -22.39
C LEU A 58 0.10 13.87 -23.50
N ALA A 59 -0.17 13.51 -24.75
CA ALA A 59 -0.10 14.44 -25.89
C ALA A 59 -1.23 15.47 -25.91
N ALA A 60 -2.39 15.14 -25.34
CA ALA A 60 -3.58 15.97 -25.37
C ALA A 60 -3.50 17.19 -24.43
N ARG A 61 -2.89 17.06 -23.26
CA ARG A 61 -2.72 18.15 -22.30
C ARG A 61 -1.62 17.84 -21.26
N ARG A 62 -1.19 18.88 -20.54
CA ARG A 62 -0.34 18.71 -19.37
C ARG A 62 -1.21 18.27 -18.18
N TYR A 63 -0.66 17.37 -17.37
CA TYR A 63 -1.19 16.96 -16.08
C TYR A 63 -0.23 17.37 -14.98
N ASP A 64 -0.78 17.86 -13.87
CA ASP A 64 0.00 18.18 -12.66
C ASP A 64 0.35 16.91 -11.89
N GLY A 65 -0.60 15.94 -11.88
CA GLY A 65 -0.42 14.64 -11.27
C GLY A 65 -0.99 13.49 -12.10
N ILE A 66 -0.36 12.32 -12.01
CA ILE A 66 -0.80 11.08 -12.67
C ILE A 66 -0.89 9.98 -11.61
N VAL A 67 -2.07 9.37 -11.50
CA VAL A 67 -2.34 8.22 -10.63
C VAL A 67 -2.30 6.95 -11.47
N ILE A 68 -1.42 6.02 -11.11
CA ILE A 68 -1.24 4.74 -11.82
C ILE A 68 -1.90 3.63 -11.01
N ALA A 69 -3.01 3.10 -11.53
CA ALA A 69 -3.84 2.07 -10.91
C ALA A 69 -4.08 0.87 -11.87
N THR A 70 -3.07 0.56 -12.65
CA THR A 70 -3.02 -0.55 -13.60
C THR A 70 -2.47 -1.82 -12.90
N PRO A 71 -2.32 -2.97 -13.57
CA PRO A 71 -1.61 -4.12 -13.00
C PRO A 71 -0.16 -3.81 -12.62
N ALA A 72 0.31 -4.31 -11.48
CA ALA A 72 1.57 -3.92 -10.84
C ALA A 72 2.82 -4.02 -11.72
N HIS A 73 2.87 -4.97 -12.65
CA HIS A 73 4.00 -5.14 -13.58
C HIS A 73 4.16 -3.98 -14.58
N THR A 74 3.14 -3.13 -14.74
CA THR A 74 3.18 -1.97 -15.64
C THR A 74 3.54 -0.65 -14.94
N HIS A 75 3.54 -0.62 -13.60
CA HIS A 75 3.65 0.60 -12.82
C HIS A 75 4.92 1.38 -13.11
N VAL A 76 6.07 0.71 -13.15
CA VAL A 76 7.39 1.38 -13.28
C VAL A 76 7.52 2.09 -14.62
N ASP A 77 7.14 1.43 -15.73
CA ASP A 77 7.25 2.03 -17.07
C ASP A 77 6.30 3.22 -17.25
N LEU A 78 5.07 3.12 -16.74
CA LEU A 78 4.11 4.22 -16.75
C LEU A 78 4.56 5.40 -15.87
N ALA A 79 5.13 5.11 -14.69
CA ALA A 79 5.66 6.12 -13.79
C ALA A 79 6.87 6.87 -14.41
N LEU A 80 7.79 6.17 -15.06
CA LEU A 80 8.90 6.77 -15.80
C LEU A 80 8.40 7.69 -16.93
N ALA A 81 7.36 7.28 -17.66
CA ALA A 81 6.77 8.10 -18.70
C ALA A 81 6.05 9.34 -18.11
N ALA A 82 5.33 9.19 -17.01
CA ALA A 82 4.68 10.29 -16.29
C ALA A 82 5.71 11.33 -15.78
N LEU A 83 6.84 10.89 -15.20
CA LEU A 83 7.91 11.77 -14.76
C LEU A 83 8.57 12.53 -15.94
N ARG A 84 8.79 11.86 -17.10
CA ARG A 84 9.27 12.53 -18.32
C ARG A 84 8.29 13.58 -18.84
N HIS A 85 6.99 13.38 -18.62
CA HIS A 85 5.95 14.37 -18.93
C HIS A 85 5.98 15.57 -17.97
N GLY A 86 6.68 15.44 -16.83
CA GLY A 86 6.80 16.48 -15.80
C GLY A 86 5.67 16.48 -14.77
N ALA A 87 4.90 15.41 -14.66
CA ALA A 87 3.84 15.24 -13.68
C ALA A 87 4.37 14.66 -12.35
N ALA A 88 3.72 14.99 -11.25
CA ALA A 88 3.82 14.23 -10.01
C ALA A 88 3.18 12.84 -10.19
N VAL A 89 3.64 11.81 -9.46
CA VAL A 89 3.18 10.43 -9.69
C VAL A 89 2.71 9.77 -8.40
N PHE A 90 1.50 9.24 -8.43
CA PHE A 90 0.93 8.41 -7.37
C PHE A 90 0.71 6.99 -7.89
N ILE A 91 1.40 6.03 -7.31
CA ILE A 91 1.45 4.65 -7.81
C ILE A 91 0.69 3.72 -6.86
N GLU A 92 -0.20 2.88 -7.39
CA GLU A 92 -0.82 1.82 -6.58
C GLU A 92 0.19 0.77 -6.12
N LYS A 93 -0.13 0.18 -4.98
CA LYS A 93 0.64 -0.94 -4.43
C LYS A 93 0.31 -2.27 -5.13
N PRO A 94 1.25 -3.23 -5.16
CA PRO A 94 2.67 -3.05 -4.85
C PRO A 94 3.37 -2.19 -5.91
N LEU A 95 4.50 -1.59 -5.58
CA LEU A 95 5.24 -0.72 -6.50
C LEU A 95 5.50 -1.40 -7.86
N SER A 96 5.83 -2.69 -7.82
CA SER A 96 6.04 -3.55 -9.00
C SER A 96 5.94 -5.03 -8.59
N THR A 97 6.11 -5.92 -9.56
CA THR A 97 6.29 -7.37 -9.34
C THR A 97 7.74 -7.81 -9.52
N SER A 98 8.66 -6.89 -9.80
CA SER A 98 10.10 -7.14 -9.92
C SER A 98 10.91 -5.88 -9.60
N LEU A 99 12.23 -6.03 -9.37
CA LEU A 99 13.13 -4.89 -9.16
C LEU A 99 13.59 -4.23 -10.48
N ALA A 100 13.16 -4.74 -11.62
CA ALA A 100 13.55 -4.18 -12.92
C ALA A 100 13.17 -2.70 -13.01
N LYS A 101 14.13 -1.85 -13.39
CA LYS A 101 13.98 -0.39 -13.52
C LYS A 101 13.54 0.37 -12.26
N VAL A 102 13.43 -0.28 -11.08
CA VAL A 102 13.03 0.42 -9.83
C VAL A 102 14.06 1.48 -9.46
N ASN A 103 15.35 1.18 -9.55
CA ASN A 103 16.40 2.16 -9.30
C ASN A 103 16.35 3.31 -10.33
N GLU A 104 16.11 3.00 -11.62
CA GLU A 104 15.91 4.03 -12.67
C GLU A 104 14.74 4.96 -12.32
N LEU A 105 13.63 4.39 -11.80
CA LEU A 105 12.48 5.17 -11.36
C LEU A 105 12.83 6.08 -10.17
N CYS A 106 13.54 5.57 -9.17
CA CYS A 106 13.98 6.37 -8.01
C CYS A 106 14.91 7.52 -8.46
N ASP A 107 15.84 7.24 -9.36
CA ASP A 107 16.75 8.26 -9.91
C ASP A 107 16.01 9.30 -10.73
N ALA A 108 15.05 8.86 -11.57
CA ALA A 108 14.24 9.75 -12.38
C ALA A 108 13.36 10.65 -11.52
N ALA A 109 12.75 10.13 -10.45
CA ALA A 109 11.96 10.89 -9.49
C ALA A 109 12.83 11.96 -8.82
N ALA A 110 14.00 11.57 -8.29
CA ALA A 110 14.94 12.51 -7.66
C ALA A 110 15.40 13.62 -8.61
N LYS A 111 15.71 13.28 -9.87
CA LYS A 111 16.14 14.25 -10.89
C LYS A 111 15.02 15.18 -11.35
N SER A 112 13.79 14.68 -11.42
CA SER A 112 12.63 15.49 -11.86
C SER A 112 12.22 16.54 -10.84
N GLY A 113 12.52 16.33 -9.57
CA GLY A 113 12.01 17.13 -8.44
C GLY A 113 10.49 17.05 -8.28
N ARG A 114 9.82 16.13 -8.97
CA ARG A 114 8.37 15.95 -8.88
C ARG A 114 8.01 15.06 -7.69
N PHE A 115 6.93 15.40 -7.01
CA PHE A 115 6.43 14.59 -5.91
C PHE A 115 6.04 13.19 -6.42
N THR A 116 6.48 12.17 -5.71
CA THR A 116 6.17 10.76 -5.99
C THR A 116 5.82 10.04 -4.71
N ALA A 117 4.76 9.25 -4.76
CA ALA A 117 4.32 8.46 -3.61
C ALA A 117 3.67 7.15 -4.06
N VAL A 118 3.58 6.18 -3.14
CA VAL A 118 2.93 4.88 -3.36
C VAL A 118 1.77 4.70 -2.40
N ALA A 119 0.66 4.12 -2.90
CA ALA A 119 -0.63 4.09 -2.23
C ALA A 119 -0.73 3.05 -1.10
N TYR A 120 0.21 3.06 -0.16
CA TYR A 120 0.13 2.26 1.06
C TYR A 120 -0.80 2.95 2.06
N VAL A 121 -2.08 2.58 2.01
CA VAL A 121 -3.16 3.24 2.76
C VAL A 121 -2.99 3.21 4.28
N TYR A 122 -2.22 2.27 4.82
CA TYR A 122 -1.99 2.14 6.27
C TYR A 122 -1.27 3.35 6.86
N HIS A 123 -0.49 4.09 6.08
CA HIS A 123 0.12 5.34 6.51
C HIS A 123 -0.90 6.44 6.89
N LEU A 124 -2.13 6.32 6.43
CA LEU A 124 -3.21 7.28 6.70
C LEU A 124 -4.27 6.76 7.69
N MET A 125 -4.11 5.53 8.18
CA MET A 125 -5.00 5.01 9.22
C MET A 125 -4.72 5.73 10.54
N PRO A 126 -5.70 6.39 11.17
CA PRO A 126 -5.46 7.18 12.38
C PRO A 126 -4.82 6.39 13.52
N TRP A 127 -5.17 5.12 13.65
CA TRP A 127 -4.60 4.24 14.67
C TRP A 127 -3.14 3.81 14.38
N VAL A 128 -2.73 3.79 13.11
CA VAL A 128 -1.32 3.54 12.73
C VAL A 128 -0.50 4.81 12.88
N LEU A 129 -1.06 5.97 12.46
CA LEU A 129 -0.45 7.29 12.65
C LEU A 129 -0.20 7.58 14.14
N GLY A 130 -1.23 7.42 14.98
CA GLY A 130 -1.10 7.67 16.43
C GLY A 130 -0.07 6.75 17.08
N ALA A 131 -0.06 5.46 16.74
CA ALA A 131 0.96 4.52 17.21
C ALA A 131 2.37 4.95 16.78
N ARG A 132 2.55 5.42 15.54
CA ARG A 132 3.84 5.91 15.02
C ARG A 132 4.32 7.16 15.76
N GLU A 133 3.46 8.15 15.94
CA GLU A 133 3.79 9.37 16.66
C GLU A 133 4.22 9.05 18.09
N PHE A 134 3.48 8.18 18.77
CA PHE A 134 3.83 7.72 20.09
C PHE A 134 5.17 6.98 20.15
N LEU A 135 5.42 6.02 19.23
CA LEU A 135 6.71 5.32 19.16
C LEU A 135 7.87 6.29 18.91
N ARG A 136 7.67 7.31 18.09
CA ARG A 136 8.68 8.33 17.79
C ARG A 136 8.96 9.27 18.97
N SER A 137 8.07 9.39 19.96
CA SER A 137 8.35 10.14 21.19
C SER A 137 9.50 9.51 22.01
N GLY A 138 9.77 8.21 21.78
CA GLY A 138 10.78 7.48 22.52
C GLY A 138 10.41 7.12 23.95
N GLU A 139 9.18 7.41 24.40
CA GLU A 139 8.73 7.21 25.78
C GLU A 139 8.92 5.76 26.28
N LEU A 140 8.68 4.77 25.43
CA LEU A 140 8.87 3.36 25.80
C LEU A 140 10.28 2.80 25.49
N GLY A 141 11.22 3.63 25.02
CA GLY A 141 12.52 3.16 24.56
C GLY A 141 12.46 2.40 23.24
N ARG A 142 13.49 1.58 22.97
CA ARG A 142 13.61 0.84 21.69
C ARG A 142 12.56 -0.25 21.54
N PRO A 143 11.99 -0.45 20.33
CA PRO A 143 11.31 -1.70 19.96
C PRO A 143 12.29 -2.90 20.05
N LEU A 144 11.78 -4.02 20.58
CA LEU A 144 12.55 -5.26 20.77
C LEU A 144 11.95 -6.43 19.99
N HIS A 145 10.62 -6.48 19.92
CA HIS A 145 9.90 -7.56 19.26
C HIS A 145 8.56 -7.04 18.68
N VAL A 146 8.18 -7.56 17.52
CA VAL A 146 6.87 -7.27 16.90
C VAL A 146 6.16 -8.57 16.56
N SER A 147 4.89 -8.66 16.88
CA SER A 147 4.00 -9.72 16.43
C SER A 147 2.82 -9.15 15.66
N VAL A 148 2.51 -9.76 14.52
CA VAL A 148 1.37 -9.42 13.68
C VAL A 148 0.52 -10.67 13.47
N ALA A 149 -0.77 -10.57 13.78
CA ALA A 149 -1.77 -11.56 13.43
C ALA A 149 -2.90 -10.87 12.67
N THR A 150 -3.19 -11.34 11.47
CA THR A 150 -4.22 -10.75 10.62
C THR A 150 -4.88 -11.77 9.72
N GLY A 151 -6.14 -11.57 9.42
CA GLY A 151 -6.87 -12.38 8.46
C GLY A 151 -8.21 -11.76 8.11
N GLN A 152 -8.72 -12.14 6.97
CA GLN A 152 -10.04 -11.74 6.49
C GLN A 152 -10.62 -12.85 5.61
N HIS A 153 -11.96 -12.90 5.52
CA HIS A 153 -12.58 -13.77 4.55
C HIS A 153 -12.60 -13.08 3.17
N PHE A 154 -11.51 -13.23 2.43
CA PHE A 154 -11.25 -12.53 1.17
C PHE A 154 -12.37 -12.65 0.14
N PRO A 155 -13.00 -13.85 -0.08
CA PRO A 155 -14.13 -13.98 -1.01
C PRO A 155 -15.32 -13.07 -0.70
N THR A 156 -15.57 -12.75 0.56
CA THR A 156 -16.63 -11.80 0.96
C THR A 156 -16.32 -10.37 0.50
N PHE A 157 -15.05 -9.95 0.58
CA PHE A 157 -14.63 -8.61 0.21
C PHE A 157 -14.28 -8.46 -1.28
N ARG A 158 -13.90 -9.56 -1.92
CA ARG A 158 -13.48 -9.64 -3.33
C ARG A 158 -14.08 -10.87 -4.01
N PRO A 159 -15.40 -10.91 -4.28
CA PRO A 159 -16.04 -12.09 -4.87
C PRO A 159 -15.44 -12.53 -6.22
N ALA A 160 -14.96 -11.56 -7.01
CA ALA A 160 -14.34 -11.81 -8.32
C ALA A 160 -12.84 -12.13 -8.26
N TYR A 161 -12.28 -12.51 -7.10
CA TYR A 161 -10.83 -12.72 -6.92
C TYR A 161 -10.21 -13.71 -7.90
N ARG A 162 -10.99 -14.67 -8.41
CA ARG A 162 -10.56 -15.66 -9.42
C ARG A 162 -10.30 -15.06 -10.79
N GLU A 163 -10.93 -13.93 -11.10
CA GLU A 163 -10.97 -13.31 -12.43
C GLU A 163 -10.08 -12.06 -12.53
N ILE A 164 -9.53 -11.60 -11.38
CA ILE A 164 -8.72 -10.39 -11.30
C ILE A 164 -7.23 -10.73 -11.09
N TYR A 165 -6.42 -9.68 -10.97
CA TYR A 165 -4.96 -9.77 -10.77
C TYR A 165 -4.55 -10.71 -9.61
N TYR A 166 -5.41 -10.88 -8.58
CA TYR A 166 -5.12 -11.69 -7.40
C TYR A 166 -4.79 -13.14 -7.72
N ALA A 167 -5.33 -13.70 -8.81
CA ALA A 167 -5.15 -15.09 -9.16
C ALA A 167 -3.74 -15.48 -9.63
N ARG A 168 -2.83 -14.51 -9.83
CA ARG A 168 -1.50 -14.75 -10.41
C ARG A 168 -0.41 -13.87 -9.79
N HIS A 169 0.72 -14.46 -9.43
CA HIS A 169 1.88 -13.74 -8.89
C HIS A 169 2.45 -12.70 -9.86
N GLU A 170 2.45 -12.98 -11.17
CA GLU A 170 2.99 -12.11 -12.22
C GLU A 170 2.26 -10.75 -12.30
N SER A 171 1.00 -10.72 -11.87
CA SER A 171 0.19 -9.50 -11.81
C SER A 171 0.15 -8.84 -10.42
N GLY A 172 0.87 -9.39 -9.44
CA GLY A 172 0.89 -8.90 -8.06
C GLY A 172 -0.15 -9.58 -7.16
N GLY A 173 -0.59 -10.80 -7.53
CA GLY A 173 -1.55 -11.59 -6.76
C GLY A 173 -0.91 -12.44 -5.67
N GLY A 174 -1.78 -13.16 -4.92
CA GLY A 174 -1.42 -13.92 -3.74
C GLY A 174 -1.40 -13.09 -2.46
N ALA A 175 -1.47 -13.75 -1.32
CA ALA A 175 -1.57 -13.11 -0.01
C ALA A 175 -0.33 -12.25 0.33
N ILE A 176 0.86 -12.64 -0.15
CA ILE A 176 2.12 -11.89 0.08
C ILE A 176 2.06 -10.53 -0.62
N GLN A 177 1.77 -10.50 -1.93
CA GLN A 177 1.82 -9.27 -2.72
C GLN A 177 0.56 -8.41 -2.57
N ASP A 178 -0.59 -8.99 -2.24
CA ASP A 178 -1.84 -8.24 -2.09
C ASP A 178 -2.08 -7.73 -0.67
N ALA A 179 -1.99 -8.59 0.34
CA ALA A 179 -2.36 -8.26 1.72
C ALA A 179 -1.15 -8.03 2.64
N LEU A 180 -0.18 -8.96 2.69
CA LEU A 180 0.97 -8.85 3.56
C LEU A 180 1.81 -7.62 3.25
N THR A 181 1.89 -7.23 1.98
CA THR A 181 2.61 -6.02 1.53
C THR A 181 2.19 -4.75 2.28
N HIS A 182 0.90 -4.57 2.59
CA HIS A 182 0.42 -3.42 3.37
C HIS A 182 0.95 -3.43 4.80
N ILE A 183 0.96 -4.60 5.41
CA ILE A 183 1.33 -4.78 6.81
C ILE A 183 2.84 -4.72 6.97
N ALA A 184 3.59 -5.36 6.05
CA ALA A 184 5.04 -5.26 6.02
C ALA A 184 5.50 -3.80 5.86
N ASN A 185 4.91 -3.06 4.92
CA ASN A 185 5.18 -1.63 4.74
C ASN A 185 4.88 -0.83 6.02
N ALA A 186 3.74 -1.07 6.69
CA ALA A 186 3.40 -0.39 7.93
C ALA A 186 4.40 -0.72 9.06
N VAL A 187 4.81 -1.98 9.21
CA VAL A 187 5.81 -2.39 10.21
C VAL A 187 7.16 -1.74 9.90
N GLU A 188 7.61 -1.79 8.63
CA GLU A 188 8.85 -1.12 8.21
C GLU A 188 8.82 0.38 8.49
N TRP A 189 7.68 1.04 8.28
CA TRP A 189 7.47 2.45 8.58
C TRP A 189 7.49 2.78 10.07
N LEU A 190 7.04 1.84 10.93
CA LEU A 190 7.01 2.01 12.39
C LEU A 190 8.36 1.75 13.05
N ILE A 191 9.13 0.74 12.60
CA ILE A 191 10.32 0.25 13.33
C ILE A 191 11.58 0.13 12.47
N GLY A 192 11.52 0.47 11.19
CA GLY A 192 12.66 0.39 10.26
C GLY A 192 12.61 -0.81 9.31
N PRO A 193 13.49 -0.82 8.30
CA PRO A 193 13.45 -1.77 7.19
C PRO A 193 13.75 -3.20 7.62
N THR A 194 13.13 -4.16 6.94
CA THR A 194 13.44 -5.59 7.06
C THR A 194 14.77 -5.89 6.38
N THR A 195 15.66 -6.60 7.06
CA THR A 195 17.00 -6.95 6.58
C THR A 195 17.15 -8.41 6.20
N ARG A 196 16.33 -9.30 6.76
CA ARG A 196 16.23 -10.70 6.36
C ARG A 196 14.93 -11.32 6.81
N LEU A 197 14.52 -12.40 6.16
CA LEU A 197 13.31 -13.14 6.54
C LEU A 197 13.40 -14.63 6.19
N PHE A 198 12.56 -15.40 6.86
CA PHE A 198 12.12 -16.74 6.46
C PHE A 198 10.61 -16.70 6.30
N CYS A 199 10.10 -17.22 5.20
CA CYS A 199 8.66 -17.28 4.90
C CYS A 199 8.26 -18.72 4.59
N ASP A 200 7.17 -19.16 5.23
CA ASP A 200 6.40 -20.33 4.84
C ASP A 200 5.03 -19.87 4.36
N ALA A 201 4.61 -20.32 3.19
CA ALA A 201 3.35 -19.93 2.58
C ALA A 201 2.69 -21.10 1.88
N ALA A 202 1.36 -21.16 1.97
CA ALA A 202 0.58 -22.25 1.41
C ALA A 202 -0.75 -21.75 0.84
N HIS A 203 -1.27 -22.51 -0.12
CA HIS A 203 -2.65 -22.42 -0.55
C HIS A 203 -3.47 -23.41 0.28
N GLN A 204 -4.39 -22.93 1.13
CA GLN A 204 -5.15 -23.75 2.07
C GLN A 204 -6.65 -23.81 1.75
N ALA A 205 -7.26 -22.73 1.31
CA ALA A 205 -8.71 -22.61 1.29
C ALA A 205 -9.33 -21.93 0.07
N LEU A 206 -8.68 -20.97 -0.59
CA LEU A 206 -9.32 -20.17 -1.64
C LEU A 206 -9.50 -20.97 -2.92
N GLU A 207 -10.72 -21.37 -3.22
CA GLU A 207 -11.05 -22.16 -4.44
C GLU A 207 -10.80 -21.38 -5.73
N GLY A 208 -10.34 -22.08 -6.78
CA GLY A 208 -10.21 -21.57 -8.14
C GLY A 208 -8.97 -20.70 -8.39
N VAL A 209 -8.05 -20.63 -7.42
CA VAL A 209 -6.72 -20.02 -7.55
C VAL A 209 -5.65 -20.98 -7.01
N THR A 210 -4.39 -20.74 -7.38
CA THR A 210 -3.24 -21.55 -6.94
C THR A 210 -2.20 -20.73 -6.16
N VAL A 211 -2.41 -19.43 -6.05
CA VAL A 211 -1.57 -18.56 -5.24
C VAL A 211 -1.79 -18.82 -3.75
N GLU A 212 -0.82 -18.49 -2.93
CA GLU A 212 -0.91 -18.65 -1.47
C GLU A 212 -2.03 -17.76 -0.89
N ASP A 213 -2.74 -18.31 0.09
CA ASP A 213 -3.76 -17.63 0.90
C ASP A 213 -3.42 -17.62 2.40
N THR A 214 -2.33 -18.29 2.76
CA THR A 214 -1.82 -18.43 4.13
C THR A 214 -0.33 -18.19 4.14
N VAL A 215 0.13 -17.30 5.04
CA VAL A 215 1.53 -16.89 5.10
C VAL A 215 1.98 -16.75 6.54
N SER A 216 3.15 -17.31 6.85
CA SER A 216 3.88 -17.12 8.10
C SER A 216 5.29 -16.61 7.80
N VAL A 217 5.69 -15.48 8.42
CA VAL A 217 7.02 -14.90 8.22
C VAL A 217 7.71 -14.68 9.56
N ALA A 218 8.95 -15.12 9.67
CA ALA A 218 9.89 -14.71 10.72
C ALA A 218 10.93 -13.78 10.11
N ALA A 219 11.03 -12.54 10.59
CA ALA A 219 11.87 -11.50 10.00
C ALA A 219 12.75 -10.78 11.02
N ARG A 220 13.73 -10.04 10.50
CA ARG A 220 14.57 -9.10 11.23
C ARG A 220 14.44 -7.71 10.61
N ASN A 221 14.09 -6.72 11.45
CA ASN A 221 14.15 -5.32 11.11
C ASN A 221 15.30 -4.71 11.94
N GLY A 222 16.51 -4.71 11.37
CA GLY A 222 17.71 -4.44 12.15
C GLY A 222 17.87 -5.41 13.33
N GLY A 223 17.86 -4.90 14.56
CA GLY A 223 17.94 -5.71 15.79
C GLY A 223 16.61 -6.31 16.26
N VAL A 224 15.46 -5.89 15.68
CA VAL A 224 14.13 -6.28 16.13
C VAL A 224 13.69 -7.59 15.48
N LEU A 225 13.17 -8.53 16.28
CA LEU A 225 12.50 -9.75 15.79
C LEU A 225 11.05 -9.42 15.42
N VAL A 226 10.62 -9.88 14.25
CA VAL A 226 9.25 -9.65 13.75
C VAL A 226 8.64 -10.96 13.29
N ASN A 227 7.40 -11.22 13.70
CA ASN A 227 6.62 -12.37 13.25
C ASN A 227 5.32 -11.89 12.60
N TYR A 228 5.00 -12.45 11.43
CA TYR A 228 3.74 -12.23 10.74
C TYR A 228 2.99 -13.55 10.59
N ALA A 229 1.69 -13.53 10.87
CA ALA A 229 0.75 -14.60 10.52
C ALA A 229 -0.43 -13.97 9.79
N LEU A 230 -0.68 -14.40 8.55
CA LEU A 230 -1.73 -13.87 7.70
C LEU A 230 -2.48 -15.00 7.00
N ASN A 231 -3.82 -14.86 6.92
CA ASN A 231 -4.63 -15.72 6.07
C ASN A 231 -5.78 -14.97 5.40
N GLN A 232 -6.32 -15.52 4.31
CA GLN A 232 -7.36 -14.90 3.48
C GLN A 232 -8.73 -15.59 3.60
N PHE A 233 -8.94 -16.42 4.62
CA PHE A 233 -10.19 -17.16 4.84
C PHE A 233 -10.76 -17.01 6.27
N GLN A 234 -10.11 -16.22 7.10
CA GLN A 234 -10.50 -16.02 8.50
C GLN A 234 -11.84 -15.28 8.63
N ALA A 235 -12.68 -15.75 9.56
CA ALA A 235 -13.82 -15.04 10.08
C ALA A 235 -13.81 -15.13 11.61
N PRO A 236 -13.94 -14.00 12.32
CA PRO A 236 -14.09 -12.62 11.84
C PRO A 236 -12.80 -12.05 11.22
N SER A 237 -12.96 -10.97 10.44
CA SER A 237 -11.79 -10.22 9.94
C SER A 237 -11.13 -9.45 11.07
N GLU A 238 -9.85 -9.71 11.31
CA GLU A 238 -9.09 -9.09 12.39
C GLU A 238 -7.68 -8.69 11.93
N MET A 239 -7.14 -7.64 12.54
CA MET A 239 -5.75 -7.27 12.42
C MET A 239 -5.25 -6.74 13.75
N THR A 240 -4.25 -7.41 14.31
CA THR A 240 -3.52 -7.00 15.51
C THR A 240 -2.04 -6.93 15.19
N LEU A 241 -1.44 -5.77 15.46
CA LEU A 241 -0.01 -5.53 15.41
C LEU A 241 0.42 -5.10 16.80
N GLN A 242 1.35 -5.83 17.43
CA GLN A 242 1.83 -5.54 18.77
C GLN A 242 3.33 -5.37 18.76
N ILE A 243 3.80 -4.22 19.29
CA ILE A 243 5.20 -3.84 19.37
C ILE A 243 5.60 -3.82 20.85
N HIS A 244 6.54 -4.67 21.22
CA HIS A 244 7.12 -4.71 22.56
C HIS A 244 8.39 -3.87 22.58
N CYS A 245 8.43 -2.88 23.49
CA CYS A 245 9.55 -1.99 23.71
C CYS A 245 10.18 -2.22 25.08
N GLU A 246 11.31 -1.54 25.37
CA GLU A 246 12.02 -1.65 26.65
C GLU A 246 11.15 -1.24 27.85
N GLY A 247 10.29 -0.21 27.71
CA GLY A 247 9.46 0.34 28.76
C GLY A 247 7.98 -0.07 28.72
N GLY A 248 7.56 -0.92 27.77
CA GLY A 248 6.17 -1.33 27.64
C GLY A 248 5.81 -1.82 26.25
N SER A 249 4.53 -1.71 25.87
CA SER A 249 4.04 -2.20 24.59
C SER A 249 3.08 -1.22 23.93
N VAL A 250 3.12 -1.18 22.60
CA VAL A 250 2.13 -0.51 21.75
C VAL A 250 1.36 -1.58 20.98
N ARG A 251 0.03 -1.45 20.91
CA ARG A 251 -0.83 -2.35 20.14
C ARG A 251 -1.69 -1.55 19.18
N VAL A 252 -1.77 -2.02 17.95
CA VAL A 252 -2.68 -1.53 16.91
C VAL A 252 -3.70 -2.63 16.62
N GLU A 253 -4.98 -2.32 16.74
CA GLU A 253 -6.11 -3.22 16.50
C GLU A 253 -6.99 -2.60 15.41
N GLY A 254 -6.74 -2.99 14.15
CA GLY A 254 -7.42 -2.38 13.00
C GLY A 254 -8.92 -2.66 12.95
N HIS A 255 -9.36 -3.83 13.40
CA HIS A 255 -10.77 -4.22 13.50
C HIS A 255 -11.53 -3.43 14.57
N GLU A 256 -10.81 -2.89 15.58
CA GLU A 256 -11.35 -2.00 16.62
C GLU A 256 -11.13 -0.51 16.31
N GLN A 257 -10.41 -0.19 15.24
CA GLN A 257 -10.02 1.17 14.84
C GLN A 257 -9.35 1.95 15.98
N ARG A 258 -8.43 1.27 16.67
CA ARG A 258 -7.73 1.83 17.84
C ARG A 258 -6.27 1.44 17.87
N TRP A 259 -5.50 2.22 18.60
CA TRP A 259 -4.19 1.84 19.12
C TRP A 259 -4.17 2.00 20.64
N SER A 260 -3.22 1.34 21.30
CA SER A 260 -3.17 1.28 22.75
C SER A 260 -1.74 1.22 23.24
N VAL A 261 -1.51 1.74 24.44
CA VAL A 261 -0.22 1.73 25.13
C VAL A 261 -0.37 0.99 26.45
N PHE A 262 0.62 0.16 26.79
CA PHE A 262 0.79 -0.43 28.11
C PHE A 262 2.20 -0.09 28.61
N ARG A 263 2.33 0.76 29.62
CA ARG A 263 3.59 1.06 30.26
C ARG A 263 3.92 -0.04 31.26
N ARG A 264 5.21 -0.34 31.47
CA ARG A 264 5.67 -1.45 32.32
C ARG A 264 4.98 -1.49 33.70
N ASP A 265 4.82 -0.31 34.30
CA ASP A 265 4.29 -0.18 35.67
C ASP A 265 2.78 0.13 35.70
N ALA A 266 2.11 0.10 34.53
CA ALA A 266 0.68 0.33 34.45
C ALA A 266 -0.10 -0.93 34.82
N SER A 267 -1.34 -0.76 35.32
CA SER A 267 -2.26 -1.84 35.62
C SER A 267 -3.25 -2.17 34.49
N ALA A 268 -3.31 -1.32 33.46
CA ALA A 268 -4.24 -1.46 32.34
C ALA A 268 -3.68 -0.81 31.07
N TRP A 269 -4.26 -1.20 29.93
CA TRP A 269 -4.02 -0.57 28.64
C TRP A 269 -4.66 0.82 28.59
N GLU A 270 -3.93 1.80 28.11
CA GLU A 270 -4.48 3.09 27.70
C GLU A 270 -4.90 2.97 26.22
N HIS A 271 -6.18 3.18 25.96
CA HIS A 271 -6.77 3.01 24.63
C HIS A 271 -7.03 4.35 23.94
N HIS A 272 -6.62 4.47 22.68
CA HIS A 272 -6.85 5.63 21.80
C HIS A 272 -7.70 5.16 20.61
N LYS A 273 -9.01 5.38 20.67
CA LYS A 273 -9.95 4.98 19.63
C LYS A 273 -10.12 6.11 18.62
N ALA A 274 -10.03 5.79 17.33
CA ALA A 274 -10.34 6.73 16.27
C ALA A 274 -11.86 6.83 16.06
N ALA A 275 -12.30 7.92 15.43
CA ALA A 275 -13.66 8.01 14.92
C ALA A 275 -13.89 6.94 13.85
N PRO A 276 -15.09 6.37 13.75
CA PRO A 276 -15.43 5.44 12.67
C PRO A 276 -15.17 6.05 11.30
N LEU A 277 -14.51 5.30 10.42
CA LEU A 277 -14.19 5.75 9.07
C LEU A 277 -15.25 5.27 8.08
N GLU A 278 -15.72 6.19 7.27
CA GLU A 278 -16.54 5.90 6.09
C GLU A 278 -15.70 5.19 5.01
N ARG A 279 -16.37 4.45 4.13
CA ARG A 279 -15.75 3.56 3.13
C ARG A 279 -14.62 4.21 2.29
N ASP A 280 -14.76 5.48 1.92
CA ASP A 280 -13.82 6.17 1.02
C ASP A 280 -12.95 7.22 1.72
N GLU A 281 -13.13 7.46 3.02
CA GLU A 281 -12.41 8.54 3.73
C GLU A 281 -10.89 8.41 3.67
N LEU A 282 -10.35 7.20 3.85
CA LEU A 282 -8.90 6.98 3.73
C LEU A 282 -8.39 7.26 2.31
N PHE A 283 -9.16 6.97 1.27
CA PHE A 283 -8.78 7.25 -0.11
C PHE A 283 -8.90 8.74 -0.46
N ILE A 284 -9.86 9.44 0.15
CA ILE A 284 -9.95 10.90 0.06
C ILE A 284 -8.78 11.55 0.80
N ALA A 285 -8.43 11.02 1.98
CA ALA A 285 -7.24 11.46 2.71
C ALA A 285 -5.95 11.22 1.88
N GLN A 286 -5.82 10.06 1.19
CA GLN A 286 -4.70 9.82 0.28
C GLN A 286 -4.68 10.82 -0.89
N ALA A 287 -5.84 11.11 -1.50
CA ALA A 287 -5.94 12.06 -2.58
C ALA A 287 -5.53 13.48 -2.11
N ASN A 288 -6.01 13.93 -0.95
CA ASN A 288 -5.60 15.21 -0.37
C ASN A 288 -4.10 15.23 -0.05
N ALA A 289 -3.57 14.20 0.60
CA ALA A 289 -2.16 14.11 0.93
C ALA A 289 -1.26 14.11 -0.31
N PHE A 290 -1.71 13.50 -1.42
CA PHE A 290 -0.99 13.56 -2.68
C PHE A 290 -1.00 14.98 -3.27
N LEU A 291 -2.15 15.65 -3.29
CA LEU A 291 -2.28 17.04 -3.74
C LEU A 291 -1.44 17.99 -2.86
N ASP A 292 -1.42 17.79 -1.54
CA ASP A 292 -0.58 18.55 -0.62
C ASP A 292 0.91 18.37 -0.93
N GLY A 293 1.35 17.11 -1.12
CA GLY A 293 2.72 16.78 -1.50
C GLY A 293 3.14 17.39 -2.84
N MET A 294 2.24 17.47 -3.83
CA MET A 294 2.50 18.15 -5.11
C MET A 294 2.81 19.64 -4.93
N HIS A 295 2.27 20.26 -3.88
CA HIS A 295 2.49 21.66 -3.52
C HIS A 295 3.61 21.85 -2.48
N GLY A 296 4.34 20.79 -2.14
CA GLY A 296 5.50 20.83 -1.24
C GLY A 296 5.17 20.71 0.25
N GLU A 297 3.91 20.43 0.59
CA GLU A 297 3.50 20.20 1.98
C GLU A 297 3.93 18.81 2.47
N PRO A 298 4.32 18.67 3.74
CA PRO A 298 4.62 17.38 4.34
C PRO A 298 3.42 16.42 4.30
N THR A 299 3.65 15.18 3.91
CA THR A 299 2.60 14.16 3.85
C THR A 299 3.08 12.84 4.46
N PRO A 300 2.18 12.03 5.03
CA PRO A 300 2.53 10.72 5.54
C PRO A 300 2.58 9.64 4.44
N LEU A 301 2.37 9.98 3.17
CA LEU A 301 2.36 8.99 2.08
C LEU A 301 3.70 8.27 1.96
N ALA A 302 3.64 6.98 1.62
CA ALA A 302 4.83 6.17 1.43
C ALA A 302 5.67 6.68 0.26
N THR A 303 6.95 6.90 0.51
CA THR A 303 7.94 7.29 -0.51
C THR A 303 8.27 6.14 -1.47
N LEU A 304 8.89 6.44 -2.61
CA LEU A 304 9.42 5.40 -3.50
C LEU A 304 10.46 4.52 -2.81
N GLY A 305 11.29 5.09 -1.94
CA GLY A 305 12.30 4.33 -1.19
C GLY A 305 11.67 3.31 -0.24
N GLU A 306 10.66 3.72 0.52
CA GLU A 306 9.90 2.81 1.40
C GLU A 306 9.19 1.73 0.59
N ALA A 307 8.57 2.10 -0.52
CA ALA A 307 7.88 1.15 -1.40
C ALA A 307 8.84 0.17 -2.10
N ALA A 308 10.04 0.61 -2.48
CA ALA A 308 11.08 -0.25 -3.03
C ALA A 308 11.62 -1.23 -1.98
N GLN A 309 11.76 -0.81 -0.73
CA GLN A 309 12.10 -1.68 0.40
C GLN A 309 11.03 -2.74 0.62
N THR A 310 9.76 -2.36 0.66
CA THR A 310 8.65 -3.32 0.80
C THR A 310 8.51 -4.25 -0.41
N LEU A 311 8.85 -3.79 -1.63
CA LEU A 311 8.94 -4.67 -2.80
C LEU A 311 10.03 -5.73 -2.61
N LYS A 312 11.20 -5.36 -2.10
CA LYS A 312 12.27 -6.32 -1.76
C LYS A 312 11.78 -7.34 -0.72
N PHE A 313 11.04 -6.89 0.31
CA PHE A 313 10.40 -7.80 1.27
C PHE A 313 9.47 -8.79 0.58
N ASN A 314 8.56 -8.35 -0.30
CA ASN A 314 7.63 -9.22 -1.00
C ASN A 314 8.36 -10.29 -1.84
N LEU A 315 9.39 -9.87 -2.60
CA LEU A 315 10.17 -10.77 -3.45
C LEU A 315 10.98 -11.76 -2.61
N ALA A 316 11.56 -11.31 -1.49
CA ALA A 316 12.27 -12.18 -0.54
C ALA A 316 11.33 -13.20 0.11
N ALA A 317 10.09 -12.80 0.45
CA ALA A 317 9.08 -13.70 1.01
C ALA A 317 8.67 -14.79 0.00
N LEU A 318 8.41 -14.41 -1.26
CA LEU A 318 8.13 -15.37 -2.34
C LEU A 318 9.30 -16.32 -2.59
N GLU A 319 10.53 -15.80 -2.62
CA GLU A 319 11.74 -16.63 -2.79
C GLU A 319 11.95 -17.57 -1.60
N SER A 320 11.77 -17.08 -0.37
CA SER A 320 11.90 -17.89 0.84
C SER A 320 10.86 -19.01 0.87
N ALA A 321 9.60 -18.72 0.57
CA ALA A 321 8.53 -19.72 0.51
C ALA A 321 8.81 -20.80 -0.54
N ARG A 322 9.38 -20.40 -1.71
CA ARG A 322 9.74 -21.32 -2.79
C ARG A 322 10.96 -22.19 -2.45
N SER A 323 11.98 -21.62 -1.81
CA SER A 323 13.27 -22.29 -1.59
C SER A 323 13.37 -23.00 -0.24
N GLY A 324 12.51 -22.66 0.73
CA GLY A 324 12.60 -23.12 2.11
C GLY A 324 13.84 -22.57 2.85
N LYS A 325 14.37 -21.41 2.43
CA LYS A 325 15.60 -20.83 2.98
C LYS A 325 15.35 -19.42 3.52
N VAL A 326 16.21 -19.01 4.45
CA VAL A 326 16.30 -17.59 4.86
C VAL A 326 16.83 -16.79 3.69
N VAL A 327 16.25 -15.60 3.48
CA VAL A 327 16.65 -14.64 2.44
C VAL A 327 17.09 -13.33 3.11
N GLU A 328 18.29 -12.87 2.76
CA GLU A 328 18.79 -11.53 3.15
C GLU A 328 18.23 -10.46 2.19
N ILE A 329 17.92 -9.29 2.73
CA ILE A 329 17.38 -8.14 1.98
C ILE A 329 18.41 -7.02 2.05
N ALA A 330 19.03 -6.74 0.90
CA ALA A 330 20.04 -5.69 0.74
C ALA A 330 19.44 -4.33 0.33
#